data_5b8e567ce3ada193f6ea25ed4005c72d
#
_entry.id   5b8e567ce3ada193f6ea25ed4005c72d
#
_cell.length_a   1.000
_cell.length_b   1.000
_cell.length_c   1.000
_cell.angle_alpha   90.00
_cell.angle_beta   90.00
_cell.angle_gamma   90.00
#
_symmetry.space_group_name_H-M   'P 1'
#
loop_
_entity.id
_entity.type
_entity.pdbx_description
1 polymer ?
#
loop_
_entity_poly.entity_id
_entity_poly.type
_entity_poly.pdbx_seq_one_letter_code
_entity_poly.pdbx_strand_id
1 'polypeptide(L)'
;MRVYDSVLETIGWTPLIRLTRVTRGIATPVWIKAETYNPGGSVKDRIGMPIIEAAEKAGKLKPGGVIVEGTSGNTGVALAVAAALKGYRCIFTMPDKMSQEKVRLLKAFGAEVIITPTAVPPDHPDSYVMTAKRIAHETPNAVLANQFYNNANPDAHFATTGPEIWEQTEGKITHLVSGAGTGGTISGVGRFLKQKNPAIRVVCGDPVGSILAEYWRTSGKHKAEGVPYKVEGIGQDKIPDTLDMGVIDEFQSVSDRDAFAMARRLTREEGLFGGGSAGLNVHVALNVARQANDGAACVVTFLCDTGERYLSKMYNDEWMRENQLLEQERVTLSALLEVKPGAAPTHVVSVAPTASVRQALRLMSLHDVSQLPVMDGDNCVGAVSEATLSVKGLEDVGVLEKLVSDVMDAPFPIVDADHPVDGIVKLLSKSNPAVLVRDHTGIRGIVTRSDMLHFVMAR
;
A
#
# COMPACT_ATOMS: atom_id res chain seq x y z
N MET A 1 27.00 21.80 -21.32
CA MET A 1 27.46 21.12 -20.08
C MET A 1 26.69 21.76 -18.93
N ARG A 2 25.91 21.01 -18.13
CA ARG A 2 25.28 21.52 -16.91
C ARG A 2 26.28 21.36 -15.76
N VAL A 3 26.80 22.46 -15.24
CA VAL A 3 27.69 22.51 -14.07
C VAL A 3 26.97 23.32 -13.01
N TYR A 4 27.02 22.86 -11.78
CA TYR A 4 26.37 23.51 -10.65
C TYR A 4 27.41 23.96 -9.63
N ASP A 5 27.26 25.15 -9.09
CA ASP A 5 28.13 25.68 -8.05
C ASP A 5 27.71 25.23 -6.64
N SER A 6 26.47 24.74 -6.50
CA SER A 6 25.92 24.25 -5.24
C SER A 6 25.00 23.06 -5.45
N VAL A 7 24.99 22.14 -4.52
CA VAL A 7 24.03 21.02 -4.49
C VAL A 7 22.57 21.51 -4.43
N LEU A 8 22.32 22.72 -3.90
CA LEU A 8 20.98 23.30 -3.84
C LEU A 8 20.41 23.62 -5.22
N GLU A 9 21.25 23.88 -6.21
CA GLU A 9 20.84 24.13 -7.59
C GLU A 9 20.36 22.87 -8.31
N THR A 10 20.61 21.71 -7.72
CA THR A 10 20.12 20.42 -8.24
C THR A 10 18.73 20.06 -7.72
N ILE A 11 18.17 20.86 -6.81
CA ILE A 11 16.81 20.65 -6.30
C ILE A 11 15.80 21.00 -7.38
N GLY A 12 14.83 20.10 -7.58
CA GLY A 12 13.81 20.30 -8.58
C GLY A 12 14.15 19.67 -9.93
N TRP A 13 13.29 19.94 -10.92
CA TRP A 13 13.34 19.30 -12.24
C TRP A 13 13.50 17.77 -12.16
N THR A 14 12.93 17.20 -11.12
CA THR A 14 12.92 15.76 -10.88
C THR A 14 12.22 15.03 -12.02
N PRO A 15 12.62 13.79 -12.36
CA PRO A 15 12.01 13.04 -13.45
C PRO A 15 10.51 12.82 -13.25
N LEU A 16 9.75 12.86 -14.34
CA LEU A 16 8.38 12.38 -14.43
C LEU A 16 8.42 11.04 -15.17
N ILE A 17 8.15 9.93 -14.46
CA ILE A 17 8.34 8.57 -14.95
C ILE A 17 6.99 7.91 -15.18
N ARG A 18 6.78 7.29 -16.35
CA ARG A 18 5.56 6.53 -16.65
C ARG A 18 5.59 5.18 -15.95
N LEU A 19 4.51 4.86 -15.20
CA LEU A 19 4.32 3.52 -14.64
C LEU A 19 3.80 2.57 -15.72
N THR A 20 4.37 1.39 -15.84
CA THR A 20 4.07 0.45 -16.94
C THR A 20 3.70 -0.96 -16.49
N ARG A 21 4.19 -1.39 -15.33
CA ARG A 21 3.98 -2.74 -14.81
C ARG A 21 2.79 -2.79 -13.85
N VAL A 22 2.77 -1.91 -12.86
CA VAL A 22 1.66 -1.82 -11.89
C VAL A 22 0.37 -1.28 -12.53
N THR A 23 0.45 -0.67 -13.73
CA THR A 23 -0.68 -0.15 -14.52
C THR A 23 -1.21 -1.11 -15.58
N ARG A 24 -0.75 -2.37 -15.62
CA ARG A 24 -1.24 -3.36 -16.61
C ARG A 24 -2.75 -3.47 -16.58
N GLY A 25 -3.39 -3.42 -17.75
CA GLY A 25 -4.85 -3.48 -17.89
C GLY A 25 -5.57 -2.17 -17.58
N ILE A 26 -4.86 -1.08 -17.32
CA ILE A 26 -5.43 0.27 -17.11
C ILE A 26 -5.14 1.10 -18.37
N ALA A 27 -6.22 1.63 -19.00
CA ALA A 27 -6.10 2.45 -20.21
C ALA A 27 -5.48 3.82 -19.94
N THR A 28 -5.79 4.43 -18.80
CA THR A 28 -5.33 5.76 -18.40
C THR A 28 -3.86 5.73 -17.98
N PRO A 29 -2.97 6.53 -18.61
CA PRO A 29 -1.58 6.61 -18.21
C PRO A 29 -1.40 7.25 -16.83
N VAL A 30 -0.52 6.66 -16.01
CA VAL A 30 -0.13 7.16 -14.70
C VAL A 30 1.37 7.49 -14.71
N TRP A 31 1.69 8.68 -14.24
CA TRP A 31 3.04 9.21 -14.15
C TRP A 31 3.39 9.49 -12.69
N ILE A 32 4.63 9.19 -12.31
CA ILE A 32 5.14 9.45 -10.97
C ILE A 32 6.27 10.48 -11.00
N LYS A 33 6.09 11.56 -10.26
CA LYS A 33 7.10 12.60 -10.04
C LYS A 33 8.10 12.10 -9.01
N ALA A 34 9.32 11.81 -9.46
CA ALA A 34 10.33 11.09 -8.67
C ALA A 34 11.14 12.05 -7.79
N GLU A 35 10.56 12.49 -6.67
CA GLU A 35 11.17 13.43 -5.73
C GLU A 35 12.37 12.83 -4.95
N THR A 36 12.59 11.54 -5.06
CA THR A 36 13.80 10.87 -4.58
C THR A 36 15.07 11.30 -5.27
N TYR A 37 14.97 11.95 -6.44
CA TYR A 37 16.11 12.48 -7.18
C TYR A 37 16.60 13.85 -6.68
N ASN A 38 15.90 14.47 -5.74
CA ASN A 38 16.45 15.62 -5.02
C ASN A 38 17.65 15.17 -4.16
N PRO A 39 18.63 16.04 -3.89
CA PRO A 39 19.89 15.67 -3.21
C PRO A 39 19.71 15.11 -1.79
N GLY A 40 18.69 15.54 -1.06
CA GLY A 40 18.31 14.97 0.25
C GLY A 40 17.36 13.80 0.13
N GLY A 41 17.02 13.35 -1.08
CA GLY A 41 16.22 12.15 -1.34
C GLY A 41 14.72 12.28 -1.03
N SER A 42 14.17 13.49 -1.06
CA SER A 42 12.73 13.66 -0.81
C SER A 42 12.15 14.97 -1.38
N VAL A 43 10.81 14.99 -1.47
CA VAL A 43 10.02 16.18 -1.82
C VAL A 43 10.25 17.36 -0.86
N LYS A 44 10.75 17.13 0.34
CA LYS A 44 10.99 18.15 1.35
C LYS A 44 12.23 19.02 1.05
N ASP A 45 13.12 18.57 0.17
CA ASP A 45 14.29 19.36 -0.25
C ASP A 45 13.86 20.71 -0.85
N ARG A 46 12.71 20.71 -1.52
CA ARG A 46 12.13 21.91 -2.14
C ARG A 46 11.74 23.00 -1.15
N ILE A 47 11.50 22.67 0.11
CA ILE A 47 11.02 23.62 1.12
C ILE A 47 12.13 24.09 2.09
N GLY A 48 13.27 23.38 2.15
CA GLY A 48 14.33 23.70 3.11
C GLY A 48 14.86 25.11 2.93
N MET A 49 15.32 25.45 1.72
CA MET A 49 15.84 26.78 1.42
C MET A 49 14.76 27.89 1.51
N PRO A 50 13.57 27.73 0.91
CA PRO A 50 12.52 28.76 1.01
C PRO A 50 12.10 29.09 2.44
N ILE A 51 12.05 28.11 3.35
CA ILE A 51 11.76 28.37 4.77
C ILE A 51 12.86 29.21 5.43
N ILE A 52 14.12 28.89 5.15
CA ILE A 52 15.27 29.64 5.69
C ILE A 52 15.25 31.10 5.13
N GLU A 53 15.10 31.26 3.83
CA GLU A 53 15.08 32.60 3.17
C GLU A 53 13.90 33.45 3.66
N ALA A 54 12.74 32.85 3.91
CA ALA A 54 11.60 33.54 4.50
C ALA A 54 11.93 34.06 5.92
N ALA A 55 12.65 33.27 6.72
CA ALA A 55 13.09 33.69 8.05
C ALA A 55 14.15 34.79 8.03
N GLU A 56 15.10 34.72 7.08
CA GLU A 56 16.10 35.75 6.84
C GLU A 56 15.44 37.06 6.40
N LYS A 57 14.56 36.99 5.40
CA LYS A 57 13.83 38.15 4.88
C LYS A 57 12.98 38.84 5.94
N ALA A 58 12.41 38.05 6.86
CA ALA A 58 11.63 38.55 8.00
C ALA A 58 12.54 39.12 9.13
N GLY A 59 13.87 39.06 9.02
CA GLY A 59 14.82 39.48 10.04
C GLY A 59 14.83 38.59 11.31
N LYS A 60 14.18 37.43 11.25
CA LYS A 60 14.07 36.50 12.37
C LYS A 60 15.29 35.59 12.51
N LEU A 61 15.97 35.29 11.41
CA LEU A 61 17.20 34.51 11.37
C LEU A 61 18.35 35.38 10.87
N LYS A 62 19.42 35.48 11.66
CA LYS A 62 20.64 36.25 11.33
C LYS A 62 21.82 35.31 11.12
N PRO A 63 22.92 35.74 10.47
CA PRO A 63 24.12 34.91 10.29
C PRO A 63 24.56 34.23 11.60
N GLY A 64 24.95 32.97 11.50
CA GLY A 64 25.33 32.14 12.67
C GLY A 64 24.18 31.69 13.56
N GLY A 65 22.92 31.91 13.13
CA GLY A 65 21.71 31.51 13.88
C GLY A 65 21.45 30.01 13.89
N VAL A 66 20.36 29.66 14.55
CA VAL A 66 19.95 28.25 14.77
C VAL A 66 18.58 28.01 14.17
N ILE A 67 18.46 26.96 13.40
CA ILE A 67 17.18 26.46 12.85
C ILE A 67 16.71 25.31 13.71
N VAL A 68 15.51 25.44 14.24
CA VAL A 68 14.86 24.41 15.09
C VAL A 68 13.64 23.88 14.38
N GLU A 69 13.44 22.55 14.42
CA GLU A 69 12.23 21.92 13.88
C GLU A 69 11.90 20.61 14.61
N GLY A 70 10.60 20.41 14.85
CA GLY A 70 10.06 19.12 15.22
C GLY A 70 9.76 18.30 13.96
N THR A 71 10.55 17.27 13.68
CA THR A 71 10.45 16.56 12.39
C THR A 71 10.57 15.05 12.51
N SER A 72 9.88 14.34 11.61
CA SER A 72 10.03 12.88 11.43
C SER A 72 11.19 12.48 10.49
N GLY A 73 11.98 13.44 9.99
CA GLY A 73 13.20 13.17 9.22
C GLY A 73 13.38 13.96 7.94
N ASN A 74 12.52 13.84 6.93
CA ASN A 74 12.73 14.42 5.59
C ASN A 74 12.91 15.93 5.60
N THR A 75 12.10 16.67 6.33
CA THR A 75 12.24 18.13 6.47
C THR A 75 13.52 18.50 7.20
N GLY A 76 13.89 17.71 8.22
CA GLY A 76 15.18 17.91 8.90
C GLY A 76 16.37 17.79 7.96
N VAL A 77 16.36 16.81 7.04
CA VAL A 77 17.40 16.66 6.01
C VAL A 77 17.45 17.89 5.11
N ALA A 78 16.31 18.32 4.59
CA ALA A 78 16.21 19.50 3.72
C ALA A 78 16.74 20.78 4.39
N LEU A 79 16.36 21.00 5.64
CA LEU A 79 16.83 22.12 6.44
C LEU A 79 18.33 21.99 6.74
N ALA A 80 18.82 20.80 7.07
CA ALA A 80 20.24 20.59 7.38
C ALA A 80 21.15 20.82 6.18
N VAL A 81 20.76 20.35 4.98
CA VAL A 81 21.49 20.61 3.73
C VAL A 81 21.57 22.11 3.44
N ALA A 82 20.44 22.81 3.51
CA ALA A 82 20.40 24.24 3.27
C ALA A 82 21.17 25.04 4.34
N ALA A 83 21.03 24.64 5.60
CA ALA A 83 21.72 25.26 6.73
C ALA A 83 23.24 25.12 6.65
N ALA A 84 23.73 23.93 6.28
CA ALA A 84 25.18 23.67 6.13
C ALA A 84 25.83 24.62 5.12
N LEU A 85 25.14 24.90 4.00
CA LEU A 85 25.63 25.78 2.95
C LEU A 85 25.52 27.26 3.31
N LYS A 86 24.58 27.62 4.19
CA LYS A 86 24.38 29.02 4.66
C LYS A 86 25.09 29.33 5.99
N GLY A 87 25.75 28.32 6.61
CA GLY A 87 26.47 28.49 7.88
C GLY A 87 25.56 28.58 9.10
N TYR A 88 24.38 27.95 9.07
CA TYR A 88 23.47 27.83 10.20
C TYR A 88 23.63 26.50 10.94
N ARG A 89 23.35 26.52 12.24
CA ARG A 89 23.22 25.29 13.05
C ARG A 89 21.79 24.76 12.97
N CYS A 90 21.62 23.47 13.17
CA CYS A 90 20.31 22.83 13.24
C CYS A 90 20.12 22.05 14.53
N ILE A 91 18.96 22.21 15.18
CA ILE A 91 18.52 21.40 16.31
C ILE A 91 17.16 20.81 15.95
N PHE A 92 17.08 19.47 15.86
CA PHE A 92 15.83 18.77 15.53
C PHE A 92 15.34 17.95 16.71
N THR A 93 14.04 18.04 16.99
CA THR A 93 13.37 17.18 17.95
C THR A 93 12.64 16.08 17.21
N MET A 94 12.75 14.84 17.70
CA MET A 94 12.24 13.66 17.01
C MET A 94 11.64 12.67 18.00
N PRO A 95 10.43 12.11 17.73
CA PRO A 95 9.88 11.07 18.60
C PRO A 95 10.73 9.79 18.60
N ASP A 96 10.79 9.10 19.73
CA ASP A 96 11.58 7.87 19.93
C ASP A 96 11.16 6.69 19.05
N LYS A 97 9.92 6.69 18.53
CA LYS A 97 9.41 5.69 17.56
C LYS A 97 10.07 5.76 16.17
N MET A 98 10.79 6.85 15.85
CA MET A 98 11.44 7.00 14.56
C MET A 98 12.64 6.06 14.41
N SER A 99 12.92 5.66 13.15
CA SER A 99 14.02 4.75 12.87
C SER A 99 15.38 5.38 13.19
N GLN A 100 16.34 4.55 13.63
CA GLN A 100 17.71 4.98 13.93
C GLN A 100 18.43 5.51 12.68
N GLU A 101 18.07 5.01 11.49
CA GLU A 101 18.60 5.49 10.21
C GLU A 101 18.31 6.98 10.02
N LYS A 102 17.09 7.44 10.32
CA LYS A 102 16.70 8.85 10.23
C LYS A 102 17.47 9.74 11.21
N VAL A 103 17.64 9.26 12.45
CA VAL A 103 18.43 9.99 13.47
C VAL A 103 19.90 10.12 13.04
N ARG A 104 20.50 9.02 12.55
CA ARG A 104 21.90 9.00 12.10
C ARG A 104 22.10 9.88 10.86
N LEU A 105 21.13 9.88 9.94
CA LEU A 105 21.18 10.72 8.74
C LEU A 105 21.23 12.22 9.10
N LEU A 106 20.38 12.68 10.00
CA LEU A 106 20.38 14.07 10.45
C LEU A 106 21.71 14.46 11.13
N LYS A 107 22.23 13.57 11.99
CA LYS A 107 23.55 13.77 12.63
C LYS A 107 24.70 13.81 11.63
N ALA A 108 24.64 13.02 10.55
CA ALA A 108 25.63 13.02 9.48
C ALA A 108 25.70 14.37 8.76
N PHE A 109 24.57 15.11 8.66
CA PHE A 109 24.53 16.49 8.17
C PHE A 109 24.94 17.55 9.22
N GLY A 110 25.40 17.13 10.39
CA GLY A 110 25.86 18.03 11.45
C GLY A 110 24.76 18.59 12.36
N ALA A 111 23.53 18.07 12.26
CA ALA A 111 22.44 18.50 13.13
C ALA A 111 22.52 17.87 14.53
N GLU A 112 22.17 18.65 15.54
CA GLU A 112 21.84 18.14 16.87
C GLU A 112 20.45 17.50 16.84
N VAL A 113 20.30 16.28 17.38
CA VAL A 113 19.01 15.58 17.39
C VAL A 113 18.64 15.22 18.82
N ILE A 114 17.51 15.73 19.28
CA ILE A 114 16.96 15.52 20.60
C ILE A 114 15.77 14.56 20.48
N ILE A 115 15.89 13.41 21.13
CA ILE A 115 14.83 12.38 21.14
C ILE A 115 13.84 12.70 22.25
N THR A 116 12.55 12.63 21.92
CA THR A 116 11.44 12.92 22.83
C THR A 116 10.49 11.72 22.91
N PRO A 117 9.72 11.56 23.99
CA PRO A 117 8.77 10.46 24.11
C PRO A 117 7.64 10.57 23.06
N THR A 118 7.27 9.41 22.49
CA THR A 118 6.10 9.30 21.58
C THR A 118 4.78 9.20 22.35
N ALA A 119 4.80 8.59 23.54
CA ALA A 119 3.61 8.26 24.33
C ALA A 119 3.07 9.46 25.14
N VAL A 120 3.13 10.68 24.56
CA VAL A 120 2.59 11.90 25.17
C VAL A 120 1.69 12.64 24.17
N PRO A 121 0.64 13.35 24.63
CA PRO A 121 -0.18 14.20 23.77
C PRO A 121 0.65 15.26 23.02
N PRO A 122 0.21 15.71 21.83
CA PRO A 122 0.96 16.70 21.03
C PRO A 122 1.19 18.06 21.74
N ASP A 123 0.34 18.43 22.68
CA ASP A 123 0.43 19.64 23.50
C ASP A 123 1.19 19.47 24.82
N HIS A 124 1.63 18.24 25.12
CA HIS A 124 2.46 17.97 26.29
C HIS A 124 3.83 18.67 26.16
N PRO A 125 4.37 19.27 27.24
CA PRO A 125 5.67 19.97 27.22
C PRO A 125 6.83 19.16 26.63
N ASP A 126 6.84 17.84 26.86
CA ASP A 126 7.86 16.92 26.38
C ASP A 126 7.59 16.36 24.98
N SER A 127 6.47 16.74 24.33
CA SER A 127 6.23 16.35 22.92
C SER A 127 7.32 16.95 22.01
N TYR A 128 7.61 16.29 20.90
CA TYR A 128 8.62 16.78 19.96
C TYR A 128 8.30 18.18 19.44
N VAL A 129 7.02 18.52 19.26
CA VAL A 129 6.57 19.84 18.80
C VAL A 129 6.81 20.90 19.86
N MET A 130 6.39 20.64 21.11
CA MET A 130 6.53 21.61 22.20
C MET A 130 7.98 21.78 22.63
N THR A 131 8.78 20.70 22.62
CA THR A 131 10.21 20.76 22.85
C THR A 131 10.91 21.63 21.80
N ALA A 132 10.57 21.48 20.49
CA ALA A 132 11.10 22.33 19.44
C ALA A 132 10.75 23.81 19.66
N LYS A 133 9.49 24.09 19.99
CA LYS A 133 9.04 25.48 20.30
C LYS A 133 9.80 26.08 21.47
N ARG A 134 9.98 25.33 22.53
CA ARG A 134 10.73 25.77 23.72
C ARG A 134 12.18 26.06 23.37
N ILE A 135 12.88 25.15 22.69
CA ILE A 135 14.27 25.34 22.26
C ILE A 135 14.41 26.56 21.36
N ALA A 136 13.51 26.75 20.39
CA ALA A 136 13.53 27.94 19.53
C ALA A 136 13.31 29.25 20.29
N HIS A 137 12.52 29.22 21.37
CA HIS A 137 12.28 30.40 22.22
C HIS A 137 13.46 30.72 23.16
N GLU A 138 14.09 29.67 23.72
CA GLU A 138 15.18 29.82 24.72
C GLU A 138 16.54 30.05 24.09
N THR A 139 16.72 29.69 22.78
CA THR A 139 18.02 29.80 22.10
C THR A 139 18.15 31.15 21.41
N PRO A 140 19.17 31.98 21.71
CA PRO A 140 19.40 33.25 21.02
C PRO A 140 19.60 33.06 19.52
N ASN A 141 19.01 33.94 18.73
CA ASN A 141 19.06 33.90 17.26
C ASN A 141 18.60 32.56 16.67
N ALA A 142 17.61 31.91 17.31
CA ALA A 142 16.99 30.70 16.80
C ALA A 142 15.64 31.01 16.14
N VAL A 143 15.29 30.21 15.13
CA VAL A 143 14.00 30.25 14.48
C VAL A 143 13.40 28.83 14.39
N LEU A 144 12.12 28.72 14.69
CA LEU A 144 11.34 27.52 14.42
C LEU A 144 10.95 27.52 12.93
N ALA A 145 11.33 26.51 12.19
CA ALA A 145 10.99 26.37 10.76
C ALA A 145 9.48 26.22 10.53
N ASN A 146 8.83 25.45 11.43
CA ASN A 146 7.36 25.37 11.58
C ASN A 146 6.63 25.00 10.30
N GLN A 147 7.06 23.90 9.66
CA GLN A 147 6.61 23.46 8.33
C GLN A 147 5.09 23.32 8.17
N PHE A 148 4.35 23.09 9.25
CA PHE A 148 2.89 22.91 9.25
C PHE A 148 2.10 24.23 9.21
N TYR A 149 2.76 25.35 9.51
CA TYR A 149 2.16 26.68 9.64
C TYR A 149 2.91 27.76 8.83
N ASN A 150 3.96 27.38 8.09
CA ASN A 150 4.78 28.30 7.34
C ASN A 150 4.41 28.25 5.84
N ASN A 151 3.83 29.34 5.34
CA ASN A 151 3.39 29.46 3.94
C ASN A 151 4.54 29.34 2.92
N ALA A 152 5.80 29.53 3.31
CA ALA A 152 6.93 29.23 2.43
C ALA A 152 6.94 27.79 1.93
N ASN A 153 6.31 26.85 2.67
CA ASN A 153 6.15 25.47 2.26
C ASN A 153 5.24 25.33 1.02
N PRO A 154 3.93 25.62 1.05
CA PRO A 154 3.10 25.53 -0.15
C PRO A 154 3.54 26.49 -1.27
N ASP A 155 4.08 27.65 -0.95
CA ASP A 155 4.54 28.63 -1.95
C ASP A 155 5.75 28.11 -2.73
N ALA A 156 6.67 27.38 -2.11
CA ALA A 156 7.76 26.71 -2.80
C ALA A 156 7.25 25.71 -3.86
N HIS A 157 6.24 24.93 -3.54
CA HIS A 157 5.63 23.98 -4.47
C HIS A 157 4.83 24.68 -5.57
N PHE A 158 4.17 25.79 -5.26
CA PHE A 158 3.50 26.63 -6.24
C PHE A 158 4.50 27.20 -7.25
N ALA A 159 5.66 27.68 -6.77
CA ALA A 159 6.67 28.32 -7.60
C ALA A 159 7.54 27.32 -8.40
N THR A 160 7.66 26.06 -7.96
CA THR A 160 8.58 25.08 -8.57
C THR A 160 7.88 23.82 -9.05
N THR A 161 7.33 23.00 -8.15
CA THR A 161 6.79 21.67 -8.46
C THR A 161 5.59 21.72 -9.41
N GLY A 162 4.71 22.70 -9.21
CA GLY A 162 3.56 22.92 -10.09
C GLY A 162 3.95 23.24 -11.53
N PRO A 163 4.79 24.28 -11.77
CA PRO A 163 5.35 24.59 -13.09
C PRO A 163 6.05 23.42 -13.76
N GLU A 164 6.91 22.69 -13.04
CA GLU A 164 7.59 21.51 -13.58
C GLU A 164 6.63 20.44 -14.10
N ILE A 165 5.62 20.07 -13.29
CA ILE A 165 4.60 19.08 -13.69
C ILE A 165 3.84 19.58 -14.92
N TRP A 166 3.44 20.85 -14.95
CA TRP A 166 2.74 21.44 -16.08
C TRP A 166 3.56 21.36 -17.37
N GLU A 167 4.84 21.73 -17.30
CA GLU A 167 5.75 21.69 -18.45
C GLU A 167 6.04 20.25 -18.89
N GLN A 168 6.37 19.35 -17.95
CA GLN A 168 6.67 17.95 -18.24
C GLN A 168 5.49 17.18 -18.82
N THR A 169 4.26 17.58 -18.51
CA THR A 169 3.05 17.01 -19.10
C THR A 169 2.56 17.78 -20.33
N GLU A 170 3.28 18.82 -20.77
CA GLU A 170 2.85 19.71 -21.85
C GLU A 170 1.43 20.29 -21.61
N GLY A 171 1.08 20.51 -20.35
CA GLY A 171 -0.23 20.96 -19.94
C GLY A 171 -1.36 19.91 -20.06
N LYS A 172 -1.03 18.66 -20.35
CA LYS A 172 -2.02 17.56 -20.55
C LYS A 172 -2.49 16.90 -19.26
N ILE A 173 -1.95 17.29 -18.10
CA ILE A 173 -2.37 16.73 -16.81
C ILE A 173 -3.85 16.95 -16.57
N THR A 174 -4.57 15.89 -16.20
CA THR A 174 -6.02 15.93 -15.87
C THR A 174 -6.28 15.65 -14.38
N HIS A 175 -5.43 14.86 -13.74
CA HIS A 175 -5.57 14.48 -12.33
C HIS A 175 -4.22 14.60 -11.61
N LEU A 176 -4.23 15.30 -10.48
CA LEU A 176 -3.15 15.31 -9.51
C LEU A 176 -3.53 14.43 -8.34
N VAL A 177 -2.67 13.48 -7.97
CA VAL A 177 -2.86 12.62 -6.80
C VAL A 177 -1.70 12.79 -5.84
N SER A 178 -1.97 13.15 -4.60
CA SER A 178 -0.95 13.28 -3.55
C SER A 178 -1.56 13.07 -2.17
N GLY A 179 -0.86 12.37 -1.28
CA GLY A 179 -1.18 12.40 0.14
C GLY A 179 -0.78 13.73 0.79
N ALA A 180 -1.39 14.04 1.92
CA ALA A 180 -1.11 15.23 2.69
C ALA A 180 -0.52 14.89 4.06
N GLY A 181 0.73 15.34 4.32
CA GLY A 181 1.29 15.46 5.66
C GLY A 181 1.10 16.90 6.14
N THR A 182 2.05 17.80 5.80
CA THR A 182 1.84 19.24 6.01
C THR A 182 0.81 19.84 5.05
N GLY A 183 0.51 19.16 3.96
CA GLY A 183 -0.37 19.66 2.91
C GLY A 183 0.32 20.58 1.90
N GLY A 184 1.55 21.03 2.15
CA GLY A 184 2.22 22.01 1.30
C GLY A 184 2.34 21.59 -0.16
N THR A 185 2.68 20.32 -0.43
CA THR A 185 2.84 19.81 -1.80
C THR A 185 1.51 19.86 -2.57
N ILE A 186 0.46 19.22 -2.02
CA ILE A 186 -0.84 19.15 -2.70
C ILE A 186 -1.48 20.53 -2.85
N SER A 187 -1.33 21.40 -1.84
CA SER A 187 -1.87 22.76 -1.85
C SER A 187 -1.14 23.65 -2.87
N GLY A 188 0.21 23.67 -2.84
CA GLY A 188 0.99 24.50 -3.75
C GLY A 188 0.83 24.06 -5.20
N VAL A 189 0.99 22.76 -5.48
CA VAL A 189 0.80 22.20 -6.83
C VAL A 189 -0.65 22.35 -7.30
N GLY A 190 -1.61 22.01 -6.43
CA GLY A 190 -3.04 22.11 -6.75
C GLY A 190 -3.47 23.53 -7.10
N ARG A 191 -3.05 24.53 -6.30
CA ARG A 191 -3.29 25.95 -6.60
C ARG A 191 -2.74 26.34 -7.97
N PHE A 192 -1.49 25.99 -8.26
CA PHE A 192 -0.86 26.31 -9.55
C PHE A 192 -1.60 25.66 -10.71
N LEU A 193 -1.89 24.37 -10.62
CA LEU A 193 -2.54 23.62 -11.70
C LEU A 193 -3.96 24.11 -11.96
N LYS A 194 -4.74 24.39 -10.90
CA LYS A 194 -6.10 24.96 -11.04
C LYS A 194 -6.10 26.38 -11.62
N GLN A 195 -5.06 27.18 -11.40
CA GLN A 195 -4.90 28.46 -12.10
C GLN A 195 -4.63 28.28 -13.60
N LYS A 196 -3.92 27.21 -14.00
CA LYS A 196 -3.69 26.90 -15.41
C LYS A 196 -4.94 26.29 -16.08
N ASN A 197 -5.59 25.36 -15.40
CA ASN A 197 -6.82 24.71 -15.87
C ASN A 197 -7.69 24.30 -14.66
N PRO A 198 -8.78 25.02 -14.39
CA PRO A 198 -9.69 24.71 -13.27
C PRO A 198 -10.34 23.32 -13.32
N ALA A 199 -10.38 22.67 -14.51
CA ALA A 199 -10.94 21.34 -14.69
C ALA A 199 -10.02 20.22 -14.16
N ILE A 200 -8.76 20.50 -13.84
CA ILE A 200 -7.83 19.52 -13.28
C ILE A 200 -8.35 19.10 -11.92
N ARG A 201 -8.54 17.79 -11.73
CA ARG A 201 -8.97 17.20 -10.46
C ARG A 201 -7.78 16.97 -9.54
N VAL A 202 -7.93 17.35 -8.29
CA VAL A 202 -6.94 17.14 -7.21
C VAL A 202 -7.51 16.11 -6.23
N VAL A 203 -6.89 14.96 -6.15
CA VAL A 203 -7.31 13.85 -5.28
C VAL A 203 -6.28 13.66 -4.17
N CYS A 204 -6.74 13.71 -2.93
CA CYS A 204 -5.90 13.49 -1.75
C CYS A 204 -6.02 12.05 -1.25
N GLY A 205 -4.89 11.35 -1.18
CA GLY A 205 -4.79 10.09 -0.49
C GLY A 205 -4.56 10.29 1.01
N ASP A 206 -5.33 9.59 1.86
CA ASP A 206 -5.25 9.75 3.31
C ASP A 206 -5.18 8.39 4.00
N PRO A 207 -4.24 8.12 4.92
CA PRO A 207 -4.20 6.85 5.62
C PRO A 207 -5.41 6.68 6.53
N VAL A 208 -5.93 5.45 6.58
CA VAL A 208 -6.97 5.10 7.56
C VAL A 208 -6.45 5.37 8.97
N GLY A 209 -7.17 6.18 9.73
CA GLY A 209 -6.76 6.67 11.05
C GLY A 209 -6.41 8.16 11.07
N SER A 210 -6.14 8.77 9.93
CA SER A 210 -6.01 10.23 9.79
C SER A 210 -7.38 10.91 9.84
N ILE A 211 -7.41 12.16 10.32
CA ILE A 211 -8.64 12.94 10.41
C ILE A 211 -8.96 13.75 9.13
N LEU A 212 -8.01 13.86 8.17
CA LEU A 212 -8.13 14.80 7.07
C LEU A 212 -9.32 14.51 6.16
N ALA A 213 -9.51 13.25 5.78
CA ALA A 213 -10.62 12.84 4.91
C ALA A 213 -11.99 13.07 5.56
N GLU A 214 -12.12 12.78 6.84
CA GLU A 214 -13.37 12.98 7.59
C GLU A 214 -13.66 14.48 7.79
N TYR A 215 -12.64 15.25 8.16
CA TYR A 215 -12.76 16.71 8.28
C TYR A 215 -13.24 17.34 6.96
N TRP A 216 -12.68 16.95 5.83
CA TRP A 216 -13.08 17.44 4.52
C TRP A 216 -14.52 17.05 4.17
N ARG A 217 -14.91 15.77 4.32
CA ARG A 217 -16.28 15.28 4.04
C ARG A 217 -17.34 15.98 4.85
N THR A 218 -17.03 16.32 6.10
CA THR A 218 -17.98 16.98 7.02
C THR A 218 -17.88 18.52 6.99
N SER A 219 -17.01 19.07 6.14
CA SER A 219 -16.69 20.51 6.11
C SER A 219 -16.32 21.05 7.49
N GLY A 220 -15.56 20.27 8.28
CA GLY A 220 -15.12 20.61 9.61
C GLY A 220 -16.19 20.49 10.72
N LYS A 221 -17.38 20.00 10.42
CA LYS A 221 -18.49 19.89 11.39
C LYS A 221 -18.31 18.75 12.39
N HIS A 222 -17.59 17.70 12.00
CA HIS A 222 -17.30 16.54 12.84
C HIS A 222 -15.84 16.57 13.28
N LYS A 223 -15.57 16.44 14.58
CA LYS A 223 -14.23 16.22 15.12
C LYS A 223 -13.95 14.71 15.07
N ALA A 224 -13.27 14.25 14.03
CA ALA A 224 -12.71 12.91 14.03
C ALA A 224 -11.57 12.82 15.05
N GLU A 225 -11.50 11.71 15.77
CA GLU A 225 -10.34 11.38 16.59
C GLU A 225 -9.36 10.57 15.73
N GLY A 226 -8.09 11.01 15.73
CA GLY A 226 -7.04 10.29 15.02
C GLY A 226 -6.77 8.92 15.66
N VAL A 227 -6.64 7.90 14.86
CA VAL A 227 -6.27 6.54 15.27
C VAL A 227 -4.86 6.23 14.74
N PRO A 228 -3.99 5.57 15.51
CA PRO A 228 -2.63 5.26 15.05
C PRO A 228 -2.59 4.48 13.75
N TYR A 229 -1.76 4.88 12.83
CA TYR A 229 -1.41 4.21 11.56
C TYR A 229 0.11 4.17 11.39
N LYS A 230 0.61 3.40 10.43
CA LYS A 230 2.05 3.12 10.28
C LYS A 230 2.69 3.80 9.06
N VAL A 231 1.90 4.26 8.10
CA VAL A 231 2.42 5.08 6.99
C VAL A 231 2.99 6.37 7.55
N GLU A 232 4.22 6.68 7.16
CA GLU A 232 4.92 7.87 7.64
C GLU A 232 4.88 9.00 6.60
N GLY A 233 4.86 10.24 7.07
CA GLY A 233 4.99 11.45 6.26
C GLY A 233 3.69 12.00 5.67
N ILE A 234 2.58 11.28 5.78
CA ILE A 234 1.24 11.71 5.36
C ILE A 234 0.20 11.29 6.41
N GLY A 235 -0.98 11.91 6.35
CA GLY A 235 -2.01 11.79 7.38
C GLY A 235 -1.72 12.67 8.60
N GLN A 236 -2.77 13.10 9.29
CA GLN A 236 -2.67 14.01 10.44
C GLN A 236 -3.75 13.74 11.48
N ASP A 237 -3.47 14.15 12.72
CA ASP A 237 -4.40 14.25 13.86
C ASP A 237 -4.85 15.69 14.14
N LYS A 238 -4.30 16.65 13.41
CA LYS A 238 -4.67 18.08 13.40
C LYS A 238 -4.62 18.62 11.97
N ILE A 239 -5.45 19.60 11.67
CA ILE A 239 -5.45 20.23 10.36
C ILE A 239 -4.26 21.21 10.26
N PRO A 240 -3.32 21.02 9.30
CA PRO A 240 -2.24 21.96 9.08
C PRO A 240 -2.74 23.25 8.42
N ASP A 241 -2.21 24.41 8.81
CA ASP A 241 -2.54 25.69 8.14
C ASP A 241 -2.02 25.75 6.70
N THR A 242 -0.99 24.96 6.40
CA THR A 242 -0.42 24.83 5.04
C THR A 242 -1.22 23.93 4.10
N LEU A 243 -2.30 23.31 4.59
CA LEU A 243 -3.21 22.49 3.81
C LEU A 243 -4.42 23.31 3.35
N ASP A 244 -4.48 23.62 2.07
CA ASP A 244 -5.63 24.26 1.44
C ASP A 244 -6.65 23.21 1.01
N MET A 245 -7.70 23.02 1.85
CA MET A 245 -8.79 22.10 1.56
C MET A 245 -9.62 22.52 0.32
N GLY A 246 -9.58 23.80 -0.04
CA GLY A 246 -10.35 24.33 -1.16
C GLY A 246 -9.83 23.91 -2.55
N VAL A 247 -8.59 23.43 -2.64
CA VAL A 247 -8.05 22.93 -3.90
C VAL A 247 -8.33 21.44 -4.13
N ILE A 248 -8.81 20.72 -3.10
CA ILE A 248 -8.99 19.28 -3.13
C ILE A 248 -10.42 18.93 -3.54
N ASP A 249 -10.55 18.13 -4.60
CA ASP A 249 -11.84 17.71 -5.15
C ASP A 249 -12.33 16.38 -4.56
N GLU A 250 -11.40 15.55 -4.03
CA GLU A 250 -11.73 14.22 -3.53
C GLU A 250 -10.69 13.74 -2.51
N PHE A 251 -11.16 12.95 -1.52
CA PHE A 251 -10.31 12.19 -0.61
C PHE A 251 -10.56 10.70 -0.75
N GLN A 252 -9.47 9.91 -0.81
CA GLN A 252 -9.53 8.45 -0.77
C GLN A 252 -8.71 7.93 0.41
N SER A 253 -9.36 7.18 1.31
CA SER A 253 -8.68 6.56 2.46
C SER A 253 -8.04 5.24 2.06
N VAL A 254 -6.81 4.99 2.51
CA VAL A 254 -6.02 3.80 2.17
C VAL A 254 -5.48 3.17 3.44
N SER A 255 -5.54 1.84 3.55
CA SER A 255 -4.97 1.10 4.68
C SER A 255 -3.44 1.06 4.62
N ASP A 256 -2.79 0.89 5.79
CA ASP A 256 -1.33 0.64 5.86
C ASP A 256 -0.92 -0.56 5.00
N ARG A 257 -1.73 -1.62 5.00
CA ARG A 257 -1.49 -2.84 4.22
C ARG A 257 -1.42 -2.53 2.72
N ASP A 258 -2.42 -1.83 2.19
CA ASP A 258 -2.49 -1.50 0.76
C ASP A 258 -1.36 -0.54 0.36
N ALA A 259 -1.05 0.44 1.22
CA ALA A 259 0.04 1.38 0.99
C ALA A 259 1.40 0.66 0.93
N PHE A 260 1.69 -0.23 1.89
CA PHE A 260 2.97 -0.93 1.93
C PHE A 260 3.09 -2.04 0.87
N ALA A 261 1.99 -2.76 0.58
CA ALA A 261 1.96 -3.71 -0.52
C ALA A 261 2.28 -3.00 -1.85
N MET A 262 1.68 -1.84 -2.11
CA MET A 262 1.93 -1.07 -3.32
C MET A 262 3.36 -0.50 -3.38
N ALA A 263 3.93 -0.01 -2.28
CA ALA A 263 5.31 0.45 -2.25
C ALA A 263 6.30 -0.68 -2.56
N ARG A 264 6.08 -1.88 -2.02
CA ARG A 264 6.88 -3.08 -2.32
C ARG A 264 6.73 -3.52 -3.79
N ARG A 265 5.52 -3.41 -4.36
CA ARG A 265 5.26 -3.66 -5.80
C ARG A 265 5.99 -2.64 -6.67
N LEU A 266 5.93 -1.35 -6.37
CA LEU A 266 6.70 -0.31 -7.08
C LEU A 266 8.19 -0.66 -7.15
N THR A 267 8.75 -1.09 -6.02
CA THR A 267 10.16 -1.49 -5.95
C THR A 267 10.47 -2.71 -6.83
N ARG A 268 9.64 -3.76 -6.75
CA ARG A 268 9.89 -5.03 -7.43
C ARG A 268 9.51 -5.02 -8.91
N GLU A 269 8.46 -4.30 -9.26
CA GLU A 269 7.88 -4.31 -10.61
C GLU A 269 8.36 -3.13 -11.47
N GLU A 270 8.55 -1.93 -10.87
CA GLU A 270 8.95 -0.71 -11.60
C GLU A 270 10.40 -0.27 -11.32
N GLY A 271 11.08 -0.88 -10.33
CA GLY A 271 12.40 -0.43 -9.89
C GLY A 271 12.40 0.90 -9.11
N LEU A 272 11.24 1.35 -8.65
CA LEU A 272 11.05 2.62 -7.95
C LEU A 272 11.04 2.37 -6.44
N PHE A 273 12.18 2.67 -5.79
CA PHE A 273 12.37 2.40 -4.37
C PHE A 273 11.92 3.58 -3.51
N GLY A 274 10.70 3.51 -2.96
CA GLY A 274 10.07 4.60 -2.22
C GLY A 274 9.51 4.21 -0.86
N GLY A 275 9.10 5.21 -0.07
CA GLY A 275 8.44 5.02 1.22
C GLY A 275 6.96 4.63 1.11
N GLY A 276 6.30 4.40 2.26
CA GLY A 276 4.88 4.02 2.34
C GLY A 276 3.94 5.08 1.76
N SER A 277 4.31 6.36 1.86
CA SER A 277 3.57 7.46 1.24
C SER A 277 3.53 7.37 -0.29
N ALA A 278 4.61 6.90 -0.93
CA ALA A 278 4.62 6.66 -2.37
C ALA A 278 3.69 5.52 -2.75
N GLY A 279 3.68 4.44 -1.95
CA GLY A 279 2.73 3.33 -2.14
C GLY A 279 1.28 3.77 -2.02
N LEU A 280 0.95 4.56 -0.99
CA LEU A 280 -0.37 5.13 -0.83
C LEU A 280 -0.76 6.01 -2.03
N ASN A 281 0.12 6.90 -2.44
CA ASN A 281 -0.09 7.78 -3.59
C ASN A 281 -0.39 7.00 -4.86
N VAL A 282 0.40 5.97 -5.16
CA VAL A 282 0.19 5.14 -6.36
C VAL A 282 -1.07 4.29 -6.25
N HIS A 283 -1.40 3.75 -5.07
CA HIS A 283 -2.66 3.03 -4.86
C HIS A 283 -3.86 3.90 -5.25
N VAL A 284 -3.91 5.14 -4.76
CA VAL A 284 -4.97 6.11 -5.12
C VAL A 284 -4.90 6.47 -6.61
N ALA A 285 -3.71 6.72 -7.16
CA ALA A 285 -3.55 7.06 -8.57
C ALA A 285 -4.07 5.96 -9.51
N LEU A 286 -3.85 4.68 -9.16
CA LEU A 286 -4.40 3.53 -9.91
C LEU A 286 -5.93 3.48 -9.81
N ASN A 287 -6.51 3.79 -8.65
CA ASN A 287 -7.97 3.85 -8.52
C ASN A 287 -8.56 4.97 -9.39
N VAL A 288 -7.97 6.17 -9.34
CA VAL A 288 -8.35 7.31 -10.20
C VAL A 288 -8.22 6.94 -11.68
N ALA A 289 -7.13 6.29 -12.07
CA ALA A 289 -6.89 5.88 -13.45
C ALA A 289 -7.90 4.83 -13.95
N ARG A 290 -8.28 3.87 -13.09
CA ARG A 290 -9.34 2.89 -13.42
C ARG A 290 -10.71 3.55 -13.56
N GLN A 291 -11.03 4.52 -12.72
CA GLN A 291 -12.30 5.26 -12.76
C GLN A 291 -12.37 6.14 -14.01
N ALA A 292 -11.28 6.83 -14.36
CA ALA A 292 -11.23 7.64 -15.57
C ALA A 292 -11.38 6.78 -16.84
N ASN A 293 -10.71 5.62 -16.88
CA ASN A 293 -10.72 4.66 -17.97
C ASN A 293 -10.61 5.31 -19.37
N ASP A 294 -9.74 6.32 -19.49
CA ASP A 294 -9.57 7.15 -20.68
C ASP A 294 -8.09 7.28 -21.01
N GLY A 295 -7.69 6.83 -22.20
CA GLY A 295 -6.31 6.91 -22.67
C GLY A 295 -5.79 8.33 -22.92
N ALA A 296 -6.71 9.31 -23.04
CA ALA A 296 -6.35 10.73 -23.15
C ALA A 296 -6.17 11.43 -21.80
N ALA A 297 -6.68 10.84 -20.71
CA ALA A 297 -6.45 11.36 -19.37
C ALA A 297 -4.98 11.16 -18.93
N CYS A 298 -4.50 12.08 -18.09
CA CYS A 298 -3.13 12.07 -17.56
C CYS A 298 -3.15 12.21 -16.04
N VAL A 299 -2.83 11.13 -15.33
CA VAL A 299 -2.75 11.09 -13.87
C VAL A 299 -1.30 11.26 -13.44
N VAL A 300 -1.04 12.24 -12.57
CA VAL A 300 0.30 12.48 -11.98
C VAL A 300 0.25 12.27 -10.49
N THR A 301 1.23 11.53 -9.96
CA THR A 301 1.41 11.29 -8.53
C THR A 301 2.89 11.43 -8.12
N PHE A 302 3.23 11.14 -6.85
CA PHE A 302 4.55 11.41 -6.29
C PHE A 302 5.24 10.17 -5.70
N LEU A 303 6.52 10.00 -6.00
CA LEU A 303 7.48 9.21 -5.24
C LEU A 303 8.14 10.17 -4.23
N CYS A 304 7.55 10.27 -3.04
CA CYS A 304 7.82 11.36 -2.10
C CYS A 304 9.22 11.31 -1.48
N ASP A 305 9.73 10.10 -1.18
CA ASP A 305 11.03 9.89 -0.56
C ASP A 305 11.59 8.49 -0.85
N THR A 306 12.88 8.29 -0.53
CA THR A 306 13.59 7.03 -0.78
C THR A 306 13.20 5.93 0.21
N GLY A 307 13.14 4.69 -0.29
CA GLY A 307 12.84 3.47 0.50
C GLY A 307 13.93 3.10 1.51
N GLU A 308 15.16 3.58 1.35
CA GLU A 308 16.29 3.32 2.26
C GLU A 308 15.99 3.70 3.72
N ARG A 309 15.08 4.65 3.93
CA ARG A 309 14.65 5.12 5.25
C ARG A 309 13.72 4.16 5.98
N TYR A 310 13.34 3.04 5.33
CA TYR A 310 12.29 2.11 5.78
C TYR A 310 12.71 0.64 5.70
N LEU A 311 14.02 0.37 5.56
CA LEU A 311 14.58 -0.98 5.44
C LEU A 311 14.27 -1.86 6.64
N SER A 312 14.30 -1.29 7.84
CA SER A 312 13.96 -1.98 9.10
C SER A 312 12.46 -2.11 9.38
N LYS A 313 11.60 -1.57 8.49
CA LYS A 313 10.13 -1.56 8.63
C LYS A 313 9.45 -2.25 7.46
N MET A 314 8.79 -1.50 6.59
CA MET A 314 7.96 -2.02 5.48
C MET A 314 8.73 -2.88 4.46
N TYR A 315 10.05 -2.84 4.43
CA TYR A 315 10.89 -3.72 3.61
C TYR A 315 11.48 -4.92 4.37
N ASN A 316 11.23 -5.02 5.69
CA ASN A 316 11.55 -6.18 6.52
C ASN A 316 10.29 -7.06 6.66
N ASP A 317 10.37 -8.33 6.20
CA ASP A 317 9.24 -9.25 6.24
C ASP A 317 8.83 -9.66 7.66
N GLU A 318 9.78 -9.72 8.60
CA GLU A 318 9.49 -10.01 10.00
C GLU A 318 8.66 -8.88 10.62
N TRP A 319 9.10 -7.63 10.46
CA TRP A 319 8.34 -6.47 10.89
C TRP A 319 6.95 -6.41 10.26
N MET A 320 6.83 -6.72 8.98
CA MET A 320 5.55 -6.76 8.28
C MET A 320 4.61 -7.85 8.85
N ARG A 321 5.13 -9.05 9.20
CA ARG A 321 4.35 -10.12 9.85
C ARG A 321 3.90 -9.74 11.25
N GLU A 322 4.81 -9.24 12.10
CA GLU A 322 4.50 -8.77 13.45
C GLU A 322 3.39 -7.71 13.48
N ASN A 323 3.34 -6.88 12.45
CA ASN A 323 2.34 -5.83 12.29
C ASN A 323 1.11 -6.28 11.47
N GLN A 324 1.00 -7.55 11.07
CA GLN A 324 -0.11 -8.12 10.28
C GLN A 324 -0.34 -7.39 8.94
N LEU A 325 0.74 -6.94 8.30
CA LEU A 325 0.72 -6.12 7.08
C LEU A 325 1.16 -6.88 5.82
N LEU A 326 1.78 -8.07 5.96
CA LEU A 326 1.98 -8.94 4.81
C LEU A 326 0.62 -9.41 4.30
N GLU A 327 0.44 -9.35 2.98
CA GLU A 327 -0.55 -10.21 2.35
C GLU A 327 -0.23 -11.63 2.78
N GLN A 328 -1.17 -12.30 3.42
CA GLN A 328 -1.11 -13.76 3.48
C GLN A 328 -1.14 -14.19 2.01
N GLU A 329 -0.10 -14.86 1.53
CA GLU A 329 -0.17 -15.55 0.25
C GLU A 329 -1.38 -16.47 0.34
N ARG A 330 -2.47 -16.05 -0.31
CA ARG A 330 -3.65 -16.88 -0.42
C ARG A 330 -3.26 -18.00 -1.36
N VAL A 331 -2.89 -19.12 -0.76
CA VAL A 331 -2.64 -20.33 -1.55
C VAL A 331 -3.94 -20.66 -2.28
N THR A 332 -3.86 -20.75 -3.58
CA THR A 332 -4.98 -21.12 -4.43
C THR A 332 -5.17 -22.65 -4.44
N LEU A 333 -6.35 -23.10 -4.82
CA LEU A 333 -6.61 -24.52 -5.00
C LEU A 333 -5.73 -25.16 -6.08
N SER A 334 -5.34 -24.39 -7.10
CA SER A 334 -4.36 -24.82 -8.10
C SER A 334 -3.03 -25.19 -7.45
N ALA A 335 -2.48 -24.29 -6.63
CA ALA A 335 -1.21 -24.54 -5.93
C ALA A 335 -1.30 -25.70 -4.93
N LEU A 336 -2.45 -25.89 -4.29
CA LEU A 336 -2.67 -27.06 -3.41
C LEU A 336 -2.68 -28.36 -4.20
N LEU A 337 -3.30 -28.40 -5.38
CA LEU A 337 -3.33 -29.59 -6.23
C LEU A 337 -1.93 -29.96 -6.75
N GLU A 338 -1.03 -28.99 -7.00
CA GLU A 338 0.34 -29.23 -7.47
C GLU A 338 1.21 -29.92 -6.39
N VAL A 339 0.97 -29.67 -5.12
CA VAL A 339 1.73 -30.27 -4.01
C VAL A 339 1.05 -31.49 -3.37
N LYS A 340 -0.14 -31.89 -3.86
CA LYS A 340 -0.90 -33.03 -3.33
C LYS A 340 -0.15 -34.33 -3.62
N PRO A 341 0.20 -35.16 -2.60
CA PRO A 341 0.84 -36.44 -2.81
C PRO A 341 -0.09 -37.38 -3.62
N GLY A 342 0.45 -38.01 -4.66
CA GLY A 342 -0.27 -38.98 -5.49
C GLY A 342 -1.20 -38.36 -6.55
N ALA A 343 -1.21 -37.06 -6.73
CA ALA A 343 -1.95 -36.43 -7.82
C ALA A 343 -1.25 -36.74 -9.16
N ALA A 344 -1.84 -37.66 -9.94
CA ALA A 344 -1.54 -37.69 -11.38
C ALA A 344 -2.12 -36.43 -12.03
N PRO A 345 -1.38 -35.77 -12.94
CA PRO A 345 -1.70 -34.39 -13.34
C PRO A 345 -2.97 -34.21 -14.18
N THR A 346 -3.74 -35.23 -14.52
CA THR A 346 -4.69 -35.13 -15.63
C THR A 346 -6.10 -35.73 -15.47
N HIS A 347 -6.38 -36.59 -14.49
CA HIS A 347 -7.75 -37.15 -14.38
C HIS A 347 -8.21 -37.38 -12.94
N VAL A 348 -9.36 -36.81 -12.60
CA VAL A 348 -10.11 -37.16 -11.40
C VAL A 348 -10.70 -38.57 -11.61
N VAL A 349 -10.40 -39.49 -10.69
CA VAL A 349 -11.04 -40.82 -10.69
C VAL A 349 -12.54 -40.61 -10.45
N SER A 350 -13.36 -41.03 -11.39
CA SER A 350 -14.81 -40.84 -11.40
C SER A 350 -15.55 -42.09 -11.86
N VAL A 351 -16.84 -42.12 -11.66
CA VAL A 351 -17.70 -43.22 -12.11
C VAL A 351 -18.88 -42.64 -12.90
N ALA A 352 -19.31 -43.38 -13.95
CA ALA A 352 -20.50 -42.99 -14.72
C ALA A 352 -21.80 -43.33 -13.95
N PRO A 353 -22.90 -42.60 -14.11
CA PRO A 353 -24.17 -42.88 -13.47
C PRO A 353 -24.76 -44.22 -13.88
N THR A 354 -24.39 -44.72 -15.04
CA THR A 354 -24.81 -46.04 -15.58
C THR A 354 -23.95 -47.23 -15.13
N ALA A 355 -22.86 -46.97 -14.38
CA ALA A 355 -22.02 -48.03 -13.81
C ALA A 355 -22.73 -48.71 -12.66
N SER A 356 -22.33 -49.97 -12.36
CA SER A 356 -22.85 -50.68 -11.16
C SER A 356 -22.13 -50.23 -9.89
N VAL A 357 -22.81 -50.31 -8.75
CA VAL A 357 -22.21 -50.08 -7.43
C VAL A 357 -20.95 -50.94 -7.22
N ARG A 358 -20.93 -52.16 -7.70
CA ARG A 358 -19.77 -53.03 -7.67
C ARG A 358 -18.58 -52.46 -8.41
N GLN A 359 -18.82 -51.83 -9.56
CA GLN A 359 -17.74 -51.13 -10.31
C GLN A 359 -17.22 -49.91 -9.55
N ALA A 360 -18.11 -49.14 -8.91
CA ALA A 360 -17.70 -47.99 -8.09
C ALA A 360 -16.79 -48.43 -6.92
N LEU A 361 -17.17 -49.45 -6.18
CA LEU A 361 -16.36 -49.99 -5.07
C LEU A 361 -15.00 -50.55 -5.54
N ARG A 362 -14.96 -51.21 -6.71
CA ARG A 362 -13.68 -51.66 -7.31
C ARG A 362 -12.76 -50.48 -7.68
N LEU A 363 -13.31 -49.42 -8.24
CA LEU A 363 -12.54 -48.20 -8.58
C LEU A 363 -11.99 -47.53 -7.30
N MET A 364 -12.81 -47.46 -6.23
CA MET A 364 -12.35 -46.92 -4.94
C MET A 364 -11.18 -47.74 -4.39
N SER A 365 -11.30 -49.04 -4.37
CA SER A 365 -10.25 -49.96 -3.89
C SER A 365 -8.98 -49.91 -4.77
N LEU A 366 -9.13 -49.83 -6.11
CA LEU A 366 -8.01 -49.79 -7.04
C LEU A 366 -7.17 -48.53 -6.91
N HIS A 367 -7.84 -47.39 -6.66
CA HIS A 367 -7.19 -46.08 -6.59
C HIS A 367 -6.97 -45.57 -5.16
N ASP A 368 -7.26 -46.39 -4.14
CA ASP A 368 -7.16 -46.04 -2.72
C ASP A 368 -7.89 -44.71 -2.39
N VAL A 369 -9.14 -44.62 -2.87
CA VAL A 369 -10.00 -43.44 -2.65
C VAL A 369 -11.31 -43.87 -1.98
N SER A 370 -11.77 -43.10 -1.00
CA SER A 370 -13.00 -43.42 -0.23
C SER A 370 -14.25 -42.79 -0.84
N GLN A 371 -14.14 -42.06 -1.95
CA GLN A 371 -15.27 -41.39 -2.60
C GLN A 371 -14.97 -41.08 -4.07
N LEU A 372 -16.01 -41.10 -4.90
CA LEU A 372 -15.95 -40.82 -6.33
C LEU A 372 -17.03 -39.79 -6.71
N PRO A 373 -16.71 -38.80 -7.51
CA PRO A 373 -17.72 -38.02 -8.23
C PRO A 373 -18.38 -38.90 -9.29
N VAL A 374 -19.68 -38.74 -9.44
CA VAL A 374 -20.45 -39.36 -10.53
C VAL A 374 -20.51 -38.36 -11.66
N MET A 375 -19.88 -38.71 -12.79
CA MET A 375 -19.72 -37.83 -13.92
C MET A 375 -20.56 -38.28 -15.11
N ASP A 376 -21.35 -37.37 -15.71
CA ASP A 376 -21.99 -37.54 -17.00
C ASP A 376 -21.36 -36.52 -17.97
N GLY A 377 -20.40 -37.02 -18.78
CA GLY A 377 -19.50 -36.16 -19.52
C GLY A 377 -18.70 -35.27 -18.57
N ASP A 378 -18.72 -33.95 -18.79
CA ASP A 378 -18.02 -32.98 -17.95
C ASP A 378 -18.84 -32.50 -16.71
N ASN A 379 -20.04 -33.03 -16.54
CA ASN A 379 -20.96 -32.63 -15.46
C ASN A 379 -20.90 -33.59 -14.28
N CYS A 380 -20.66 -33.08 -13.09
CA CYS A 380 -20.85 -33.85 -11.86
C CYS A 380 -22.33 -33.90 -11.51
N VAL A 381 -22.94 -35.10 -11.62
CA VAL A 381 -24.36 -35.31 -11.40
C VAL A 381 -24.66 -35.92 -10.02
N GLY A 382 -23.64 -36.43 -9.33
CA GLY A 382 -23.76 -37.02 -8.01
C GLY A 382 -22.42 -37.34 -7.38
N ALA A 383 -22.45 -37.98 -6.21
CA ALA A 383 -21.28 -38.49 -5.52
C ALA A 383 -21.60 -39.86 -4.86
N VAL A 384 -20.60 -40.70 -4.73
CA VAL A 384 -20.70 -41.95 -3.96
C VAL A 384 -19.52 -42.06 -3.00
N SER A 385 -19.76 -42.57 -1.80
CA SER A 385 -18.71 -42.84 -0.83
C SER A 385 -18.67 -44.35 -0.44
N GLU A 386 -17.47 -44.81 -0.13
CA GLU A 386 -17.27 -46.19 0.35
C GLU A 386 -18.12 -46.49 1.58
N ALA A 387 -18.18 -45.55 2.53
CA ALA A 387 -18.97 -45.70 3.75
C ALA A 387 -20.45 -45.88 3.45
N THR A 388 -21.05 -45.08 2.58
CA THR A 388 -22.46 -45.16 2.22
C THR A 388 -22.76 -46.46 1.45
N LEU A 389 -21.93 -46.83 0.47
CA LEU A 389 -22.14 -48.03 -0.34
C LEU A 389 -21.90 -49.31 0.43
N SER A 390 -20.94 -49.34 1.35
CA SER A 390 -20.67 -50.51 2.20
C SER A 390 -21.83 -50.81 3.16
N VAL A 391 -22.40 -49.76 3.80
CA VAL A 391 -23.56 -49.93 4.68
C VAL A 391 -24.77 -50.46 3.88
N LYS A 392 -25.09 -49.86 2.74
CA LYS A 392 -26.18 -50.32 1.87
C LYS A 392 -25.95 -51.75 1.37
N GLY A 393 -24.72 -52.14 1.06
CA GLY A 393 -24.36 -53.47 0.61
C GLY A 393 -24.43 -54.53 1.70
N LEU A 394 -24.24 -54.20 2.98
CA LEU A 394 -24.44 -55.08 4.12
C LEU A 394 -25.94 -55.32 4.42
N GLU A 395 -26.78 -54.30 4.18
CA GLU A 395 -28.22 -54.37 4.36
C GLU A 395 -28.92 -55.15 3.21
N ASP A 396 -28.47 -54.96 1.98
CA ASP A 396 -29.01 -55.61 0.77
C ASP A 396 -27.89 -55.91 -0.24
N VAL A 397 -27.49 -57.18 -0.36
CA VAL A 397 -26.45 -57.62 -1.34
C VAL A 397 -26.86 -57.29 -2.79
N GLY A 398 -28.15 -57.21 -3.09
CA GLY A 398 -28.68 -56.84 -4.40
C GLY A 398 -28.32 -55.42 -4.82
N VAL A 399 -27.95 -54.54 -3.89
CA VAL A 399 -27.48 -53.14 -4.17
C VAL A 399 -26.23 -53.14 -5.05
N LEU A 400 -25.37 -54.16 -4.97
CA LEU A 400 -24.13 -54.23 -5.74
C LEU A 400 -24.37 -54.26 -7.26
N GLU A 401 -25.50 -54.70 -7.71
CA GLU A 401 -25.88 -54.78 -9.14
C GLU A 401 -26.74 -53.59 -9.57
N LYS A 402 -27.17 -52.70 -8.64
CA LYS A 402 -27.90 -51.48 -8.99
C LYS A 402 -26.96 -50.49 -9.68
N LEU A 403 -27.56 -49.56 -10.45
CA LEU A 403 -26.82 -48.46 -11.06
C LEU A 403 -26.40 -47.44 -9.99
N VAL A 404 -25.27 -46.78 -10.22
CA VAL A 404 -24.77 -45.70 -9.35
C VAL A 404 -25.81 -44.58 -9.27
N SER A 405 -26.52 -44.28 -10.35
CA SER A 405 -27.59 -43.28 -10.38
C SER A 405 -28.71 -43.53 -9.37
N ASP A 406 -28.94 -44.81 -8.98
CA ASP A 406 -30.05 -45.18 -8.08
C ASP A 406 -29.68 -45.01 -6.60
N VAL A 407 -28.39 -44.85 -6.31
CA VAL A 407 -27.84 -44.87 -4.93
C VAL A 407 -26.95 -43.67 -4.60
N MET A 408 -26.61 -42.84 -5.59
CA MET A 408 -25.72 -41.68 -5.43
C MET A 408 -26.33 -40.59 -4.54
N ASP A 409 -25.47 -39.87 -3.86
CA ASP A 409 -25.78 -38.69 -3.09
C ASP A 409 -25.68 -37.41 -3.99
N ALA A 410 -25.98 -36.22 -3.44
CA ALA A 410 -25.84 -34.95 -4.14
C ALA A 410 -24.41 -34.74 -4.68
N PRO A 411 -24.26 -34.05 -5.81
CA PRO A 411 -22.94 -33.80 -6.40
C PRO A 411 -22.03 -32.97 -5.48
N PHE A 412 -20.73 -33.16 -5.59
CA PHE A 412 -19.74 -32.31 -4.91
C PHE A 412 -19.80 -30.86 -5.44
N PRO A 413 -19.66 -29.87 -4.55
CA PRO A 413 -19.50 -28.48 -4.98
C PRO A 413 -18.32 -28.32 -5.93
N ILE A 414 -18.47 -27.48 -6.96
CA ILE A 414 -17.41 -27.13 -7.92
C ILE A 414 -16.89 -25.75 -7.57
N VAL A 415 -15.56 -25.59 -7.48
CA VAL A 415 -14.88 -24.34 -7.14
C VAL A 415 -13.79 -24.07 -8.17
N ASP A 416 -13.56 -22.81 -8.51
CA ASP A 416 -12.54 -22.42 -9.48
C ASP A 416 -11.11 -22.61 -8.90
N ALA A 417 -10.16 -22.98 -9.76
CA ALA A 417 -8.78 -23.34 -9.36
C ALA A 417 -7.99 -22.17 -8.76
N ASP A 418 -8.34 -20.93 -9.06
CA ASP A 418 -7.77 -19.71 -8.50
C ASP A 418 -8.41 -19.29 -7.17
N HIS A 419 -9.46 -20.02 -6.73
CA HIS A 419 -10.11 -19.76 -5.44
C HIS A 419 -9.14 -20.01 -4.27
N PRO A 420 -9.12 -19.12 -3.24
CA PRO A 420 -8.29 -19.31 -2.06
C PRO A 420 -8.65 -20.58 -1.27
N VAL A 421 -7.63 -21.30 -0.82
CA VAL A 421 -7.78 -22.54 -0.04
C VAL A 421 -8.59 -22.34 1.25
N ASP A 422 -8.44 -21.21 1.92
CA ASP A 422 -9.20 -20.87 3.14
C ASP A 422 -10.70 -20.71 2.88
N GLY A 423 -11.09 -20.33 1.67
CA GLY A 423 -12.49 -20.14 1.27
C GLY A 423 -13.29 -21.43 1.21
N ILE A 424 -12.66 -22.58 0.97
CA ILE A 424 -13.37 -23.87 0.87
C ILE A 424 -13.61 -24.59 2.21
N VAL A 425 -12.98 -24.13 3.30
CA VAL A 425 -13.12 -24.77 4.63
C VAL A 425 -14.59 -24.88 5.04
N LYS A 426 -15.41 -23.89 4.73
CA LYS A 426 -16.84 -23.87 5.03
C LYS A 426 -17.65 -24.79 4.12
N LEU A 427 -17.15 -25.12 2.94
CA LEU A 427 -17.80 -26.04 1.99
C LEU A 427 -17.54 -27.49 2.38
N LEU A 428 -16.39 -27.79 3.00
CA LEU A 428 -16.02 -29.13 3.46
C LEU A 428 -16.72 -29.44 4.79
N SER A 429 -17.86 -30.13 4.74
CA SER A 429 -18.67 -30.54 5.86
C SER A 429 -18.76 -32.09 5.95
N LYS A 430 -19.45 -32.62 6.95
CA LYS A 430 -19.72 -34.10 7.01
C LYS A 430 -20.56 -34.58 5.82
N SER A 431 -21.45 -33.71 5.31
CA SER A 431 -22.29 -33.97 4.13
C SER A 431 -21.59 -33.70 2.81
N ASN A 432 -20.56 -32.83 2.81
CA ASN A 432 -19.76 -32.49 1.64
C ASN A 432 -18.27 -32.75 1.92
N PRO A 433 -17.83 -34.02 1.86
CA PRO A 433 -16.47 -34.39 2.26
C PRO A 433 -15.38 -33.97 1.28
N ALA A 434 -15.75 -33.51 0.06
CA ALA A 434 -14.87 -33.08 -0.99
C ALA A 434 -15.46 -31.92 -1.81
N VAL A 435 -14.59 -31.20 -2.50
CA VAL A 435 -14.94 -30.23 -3.56
C VAL A 435 -14.20 -30.60 -4.83
N LEU A 436 -14.83 -30.39 -5.98
CA LEU A 436 -14.17 -30.48 -7.29
C LEU A 436 -13.59 -29.13 -7.66
N VAL A 437 -12.38 -29.16 -8.18
CA VAL A 437 -11.65 -27.96 -8.63
C VAL A 437 -11.66 -27.92 -10.15
N ARG A 438 -12.11 -26.80 -10.72
CA ARG A 438 -12.20 -26.61 -12.16
C ARG A 438 -11.36 -25.39 -12.61
N ASP A 439 -10.86 -25.44 -13.82
CA ASP A 439 -10.32 -24.29 -14.56
C ASP A 439 -10.98 -24.16 -15.93
N HIS A 440 -10.37 -23.35 -16.81
CA HIS A 440 -10.84 -23.14 -18.19
C HIS A 440 -10.79 -24.38 -19.07
N THR A 441 -10.09 -25.44 -18.63
CA THR A 441 -9.97 -26.73 -19.37
C THR A 441 -10.92 -27.81 -18.83
N GLY A 442 -11.61 -27.59 -17.72
CA GLY A 442 -12.51 -28.55 -17.08
C GLY A 442 -12.16 -28.87 -15.64
N ILE A 443 -12.59 -30.06 -15.15
CA ILE A 443 -12.30 -30.51 -13.78
C ILE A 443 -10.82 -30.95 -13.68
N ARG A 444 -10.07 -30.24 -12.84
CA ARG A 444 -8.61 -30.44 -12.62
C ARG A 444 -8.30 -31.41 -11.48
N GLY A 445 -9.14 -31.46 -10.49
CA GLY A 445 -8.86 -32.26 -9.31
C GLY A 445 -10.00 -32.29 -8.31
N ILE A 446 -9.77 -33.04 -7.24
CA ILE A 446 -10.66 -33.12 -6.08
C ILE A 446 -9.85 -32.77 -4.83
N VAL A 447 -10.42 -31.95 -3.96
CA VAL A 447 -9.83 -31.58 -2.66
C VAL A 447 -10.74 -32.07 -1.55
N THR A 448 -10.14 -32.81 -0.62
CA THR A 448 -10.81 -33.41 0.53
C THR A 448 -10.37 -32.76 1.84
N ARG A 449 -11.02 -33.14 2.95
CA ARG A 449 -10.57 -32.73 4.29
C ARG A 449 -9.16 -33.22 4.63
N SER A 450 -8.81 -34.44 4.17
CA SER A 450 -7.47 -34.99 4.38
C SER A 450 -6.40 -34.14 3.68
N ASP A 451 -6.69 -33.67 2.46
CA ASP A 451 -5.78 -32.79 1.73
C ASP A 451 -5.56 -31.46 2.47
N MET A 452 -6.63 -30.92 3.06
CA MET A 452 -6.55 -29.71 3.88
C MET A 452 -5.70 -29.91 5.13
N LEU A 453 -5.84 -31.06 5.81
CA LEU A 453 -5.03 -31.38 6.98
C LEU A 453 -3.55 -31.52 6.62
N HIS A 454 -3.23 -32.27 5.56
CA HIS A 454 -1.86 -32.42 5.08
C HIS A 454 -1.25 -31.06 4.71
N PHE A 455 -2.01 -30.21 4.03
CA PHE A 455 -1.57 -28.87 3.66
C PHE A 455 -1.25 -27.99 4.88
N VAL A 456 -2.08 -28.02 5.92
CA VAL A 456 -1.84 -27.26 7.17
C VAL A 456 -0.64 -27.81 7.93
N MET A 457 -0.43 -29.13 7.94
CA MET A 457 0.72 -29.76 8.63
C MET A 457 2.06 -29.56 7.90
N ALA A 458 2.04 -29.28 6.60
CA ALA A 458 3.22 -29.04 5.78
C ALA A 458 3.69 -27.56 5.78
N ARG A 459 2.92 -26.66 6.38
CA ARG A 459 3.25 -25.24 6.60
C ARG A 459 3.87 -25.00 7.97
#